data_9eaada871a07a74e37ad4a0d4b86b003
#
_entry.id   9eaada871a07a74e37ad4a0d4b86b003
#
_cell.length_a   1.000
_cell.length_b   1.000
_cell.length_c   1.000
_cell.angle_alpha   90.00
_cell.angle_beta   90.00
_cell.angle_gamma   90.00
#
_symmetry.space_group_name_H-M   'P 1'
#
loop_
_entity.id
_entity.type
_entity.pdbx_description
1 polymer ?
#
loop_
_entity_poly.entity_id
_entity_poly.type
_entity_poly.pdbx_seq_one_letter_code
_entity_poly.pdbx_strand_id
1 'polypeptide(L)'
;MAKKSLSGVVLKETFVKVRRKWISRFIFANLLYIIALAGLSIMIREEKKTISSFPQVKQMIEEYRTKDKLYGILRTKGYSLGQGIDIAEAIVRKSKELELPLSLIMAVIDQESEFYPNARSNKGAQGLMQIMPFKWDEYVVKLNLEVDRRAMTDPFMNITVGCQILKDLYNRNNHIGDHKVRMAKALTDYNNGEEAPDPNLNYAVQVNRKQGEYEKKLQ
;
A
#
# COMPACT_ATOMS: atom_id res chain seq x y z
N MET A 1 -10.10 85.24 -3.24
CA MET A 1 -9.43 84.05 -2.61
C MET A 1 -10.36 82.86 -2.24
N ALA A 2 -11.65 82.91 -2.56
CA ALA A 2 -12.59 81.84 -2.13
C ALA A 2 -12.82 80.62 -3.12
N LYS A 3 -12.39 80.67 -4.39
CA LYS A 3 -12.60 79.64 -5.37
C LYS A 3 -11.68 78.39 -5.26
N LYS A 4 -10.53 78.50 -4.55
CA LYS A 4 -9.57 77.38 -4.41
C LYS A 4 -9.94 76.33 -3.31
N SER A 5 -10.79 76.69 -2.36
CA SER A 5 -11.16 75.83 -1.23
C SER A 5 -12.31 74.91 -1.55
N LEU A 6 -13.25 75.27 -2.43
CA LEU A 6 -14.39 74.42 -2.84
C LEU A 6 -13.96 73.25 -3.72
N SER A 7 -12.96 73.38 -4.59
CA SER A 7 -12.50 72.27 -5.46
C SER A 7 -11.81 71.18 -4.67
N GLY A 8 -11.12 71.52 -3.57
CA GLY A 8 -10.44 70.55 -2.71
C GLY A 8 -11.41 69.67 -1.90
N VAL A 9 -12.54 70.27 -1.46
CA VAL A 9 -13.58 69.53 -0.70
C VAL A 9 -14.34 68.61 -1.59
N VAL A 10 -14.74 68.97 -2.82
CA VAL A 10 -15.44 68.17 -3.78
C VAL A 10 -14.59 66.97 -4.25
N LEU A 11 -13.28 67.20 -4.45
CA LEU A 11 -12.34 66.10 -4.79
C LEU A 11 -12.20 65.07 -3.65
N LYS A 12 -12.13 65.52 -2.38
CA LYS A 12 -12.07 64.62 -1.22
C LYS A 12 -13.35 63.78 -1.08
N GLU A 13 -14.52 64.39 -1.22
CA GLU A 13 -15.79 63.66 -1.15
C GLU A 13 -15.94 62.62 -2.27
N THR A 14 -15.54 62.98 -3.47
CA THR A 14 -15.56 62.03 -4.62
C THR A 14 -14.59 60.86 -4.39
N PHE A 15 -13.39 61.14 -3.88
CA PHE A 15 -12.40 60.12 -3.58
C PHE A 15 -12.89 59.14 -2.47
N VAL A 16 -13.53 59.67 -1.42
CA VAL A 16 -14.12 58.86 -0.34
C VAL A 16 -15.25 58.00 -0.87
N LYS A 17 -16.13 58.51 -1.74
CA LYS A 17 -17.22 57.72 -2.37
C LYS A 17 -16.68 56.58 -3.26
N VAL A 18 -15.66 56.85 -4.08
CA VAL A 18 -15.01 55.86 -4.92
C VAL A 18 -14.34 54.81 -4.08
N ARG A 19 -13.57 55.20 -3.04
CA ARG A 19 -12.92 54.22 -2.13
C ARG A 19 -13.91 53.36 -1.40
N ARG A 20 -15.03 53.89 -0.90
CA ARG A 20 -16.10 53.11 -0.26
C ARG A 20 -16.71 52.08 -1.23
N LYS A 21 -16.93 52.47 -2.48
CA LYS A 21 -17.47 51.58 -3.54
C LYS A 21 -16.51 50.44 -3.88
N TRP A 22 -15.21 50.71 -3.91
CA TRP A 22 -14.16 49.71 -4.11
C TRP A 22 -14.06 48.77 -2.93
N ILE A 23 -14.06 49.26 -1.68
CA ILE A 23 -14.04 48.42 -0.47
C ILE A 23 -15.29 47.53 -0.41
N SER A 24 -16.47 48.06 -0.68
CA SER A 24 -17.71 47.31 -0.72
C SER A 24 -17.67 46.18 -1.74
N ARG A 25 -17.18 46.43 -2.97
CA ARG A 25 -17.02 45.42 -4.01
C ARG A 25 -16.00 44.34 -3.62
N PHE A 26 -14.90 44.75 -3.00
CA PHE A 26 -13.88 43.82 -2.49
C PHE A 26 -14.45 42.92 -1.40
N ILE A 27 -15.15 43.45 -0.43
CA ILE A 27 -15.82 42.69 0.65
C ILE A 27 -16.84 41.73 0.07
N PHE A 28 -17.66 42.19 -0.89
CA PHE A 28 -18.67 41.36 -1.53
C PHE A 28 -18.06 40.17 -2.34
N ALA A 29 -16.99 40.43 -3.10
CA ALA A 29 -16.28 39.37 -3.83
C ALA A 29 -15.66 38.34 -2.90
N ASN A 30 -15.05 38.77 -1.77
CA ASN A 30 -14.51 37.82 -0.78
C ASN A 30 -15.63 37.04 -0.07
N LEU A 31 -16.77 37.63 0.19
CA LEU A 31 -17.92 36.93 0.77
C LEU A 31 -18.46 35.87 -0.17
N LEU A 32 -18.59 36.16 -1.46
CA LEU A 32 -18.97 35.19 -2.49
C LEU A 32 -17.98 34.01 -2.58
N TYR A 33 -16.68 34.32 -2.52
CA TYR A 33 -15.63 33.30 -2.51
C TYR A 33 -15.74 32.39 -1.28
N ILE A 34 -15.96 32.94 -0.09
CA ILE A 34 -16.15 32.16 1.14
C ILE A 34 -17.40 31.27 1.04
N ILE A 35 -18.51 31.80 0.49
CA ILE A 35 -19.75 31.03 0.28
C ILE A 35 -19.50 29.88 -0.70
N ALA A 36 -18.76 30.11 -1.78
CA ALA A 36 -18.42 29.08 -2.75
C ALA A 36 -17.55 27.97 -2.11
N LEU A 37 -16.54 28.34 -1.30
CA LEU A 37 -15.73 27.37 -0.57
C LEU A 37 -16.54 26.57 0.45
N ALA A 38 -17.47 27.23 1.17
CA ALA A 38 -18.36 26.53 2.09
C ALA A 38 -19.29 25.56 1.36
N GLY A 39 -19.86 25.97 0.23
CA GLY A 39 -20.69 25.10 -0.63
C GLY A 39 -19.91 23.88 -1.12
N LEU A 40 -18.69 24.10 -1.61
CA LEU A 40 -17.83 23.00 -2.05
C LEU A 40 -17.50 22.02 -0.89
N SER A 41 -17.24 22.56 0.31
CA SER A 41 -16.98 21.75 1.50
C SER A 41 -18.19 20.90 1.92
N ILE A 42 -19.40 21.44 1.78
CA ILE A 42 -20.65 20.72 2.05
C ILE A 42 -20.83 19.61 1.02
N MET A 43 -20.64 19.89 -0.27
CA MET A 43 -20.72 18.89 -1.34
C MET A 43 -19.75 17.73 -1.11
N ILE A 44 -18.49 18.01 -0.79
CA ILE A 44 -17.48 16.98 -0.48
C ILE A 44 -17.89 16.15 0.74
N ARG A 45 -18.50 16.77 1.76
CA ARG A 45 -18.97 16.08 2.96
C ARG A 45 -20.14 15.14 2.66
N GLU A 46 -21.11 15.58 1.86
CA GLU A 46 -22.26 14.75 1.44
C GLU A 46 -21.81 13.58 0.56
N GLU A 47 -20.88 13.82 -0.37
CA GLU A 47 -20.30 12.76 -1.18
C GLU A 47 -19.58 11.70 -0.34
N LYS A 48 -18.77 12.10 0.64
CA LYS A 48 -18.14 11.17 1.59
C LYS A 48 -19.16 10.38 2.39
N LYS A 49 -20.24 11.01 2.83
CA LYS A 49 -21.33 10.34 3.56
C LYS A 49 -22.04 9.31 2.67
N THR A 50 -22.31 9.67 1.41
CA THR A 50 -22.91 8.76 0.43
C THR A 50 -22.02 7.55 0.18
N ILE A 51 -20.71 7.75 -0.05
CA ILE A 51 -19.73 6.67 -0.23
C ILE A 51 -19.68 5.77 1.02
N SER A 52 -19.73 6.35 2.23
CA SER A 52 -19.70 5.59 3.47
C SER A 52 -20.95 4.72 3.70
N SER A 53 -22.07 5.03 3.04
CA SER A 53 -23.31 4.24 3.10
C SER A 53 -23.27 2.95 2.27
N PHE A 54 -22.26 2.80 1.38
CA PHE A 54 -22.07 1.61 0.55
C PHE A 54 -20.81 0.85 0.97
N PRO A 55 -20.88 -0.17 1.85
CA PRO A 55 -19.73 -0.90 2.35
C PRO A 55 -18.83 -1.49 1.25
N GLN A 56 -19.45 -1.97 0.17
CA GLN A 56 -18.73 -2.54 -0.98
C GLN A 56 -17.87 -1.50 -1.70
N VAL A 57 -18.42 -0.30 -1.93
CA VAL A 57 -17.68 0.80 -2.55
C VAL A 57 -16.51 1.25 -1.67
N LYS A 58 -16.74 1.33 -0.36
CA LYS A 58 -15.66 1.63 0.60
C LYS A 58 -14.54 0.60 0.53
N GLN A 59 -14.90 -0.69 0.52
CA GLN A 59 -13.93 -1.78 0.40
C GLN A 59 -13.13 -1.71 -0.91
N MET A 60 -13.78 -1.42 -2.04
CA MET A 60 -13.10 -1.23 -3.33
C MET A 60 -12.12 -0.06 -3.31
N ILE A 61 -12.52 1.06 -2.71
CA ILE A 61 -11.64 2.25 -2.56
C ILE A 61 -10.42 1.93 -1.71
N GLU A 62 -10.59 1.24 -0.58
CA GLU A 62 -9.47 0.86 0.30
C GLU A 62 -8.55 -0.16 -0.39
N GLU A 63 -9.09 -1.09 -1.16
CA GLU A 63 -8.29 -2.01 -1.96
C GLU A 63 -7.47 -1.27 -3.03
N TYR A 64 -8.11 -0.35 -3.75
CA TYR A 64 -7.42 0.47 -4.74
C TYR A 64 -6.29 1.29 -4.11
N ARG A 65 -6.55 1.97 -3.00
CA ARG A 65 -5.53 2.73 -2.25
C ARG A 65 -4.36 1.86 -1.80
N THR A 66 -4.67 0.65 -1.34
CA THR A 66 -3.65 -0.31 -0.92
C THR A 66 -2.78 -0.72 -2.10
N LYS A 67 -3.37 -1.04 -3.25
CA LYS A 67 -2.64 -1.37 -4.49
C LYS A 67 -1.79 -0.19 -4.97
N ASP A 68 -2.30 1.04 -4.91
CA ASP A 68 -1.58 2.25 -5.30
C ASP A 68 -0.35 2.50 -4.40
N LYS A 69 -0.48 2.37 -3.09
CA LYS A 69 0.66 2.44 -2.16
C LYS A 69 1.70 1.36 -2.42
N LEU A 70 1.25 0.11 -2.64
CA LEU A 70 2.13 -0.99 -3.01
C LEU A 70 2.88 -0.69 -4.30
N TYR A 71 2.17 -0.24 -5.32
CA TYR A 71 2.78 0.15 -6.58
C TYR A 71 3.81 1.27 -6.38
N GLY A 72 3.52 2.28 -5.56
CA GLY A 72 4.49 3.32 -5.20
C GLY A 72 5.78 2.74 -4.61
N ILE A 73 5.69 1.75 -3.72
CA ILE A 73 6.84 1.05 -3.15
C ILE A 73 7.58 0.24 -4.22
N LEU A 74 6.87 -0.54 -5.04
CA LEU A 74 7.46 -1.38 -6.10
C LEU A 74 8.17 -0.54 -7.17
N ARG A 75 7.65 0.63 -7.47
CA ARG A 75 8.32 1.60 -8.36
C ARG A 75 9.69 2.02 -7.82
N THR A 76 9.86 2.20 -6.51
CA THR A 76 11.17 2.50 -5.92
C THR A 76 12.15 1.34 -6.03
N LYS A 77 11.65 0.13 -6.28
CA LYS A 77 12.43 -1.09 -6.53
C LYS A 77 12.73 -1.31 -8.03
N GLY A 78 12.37 -0.36 -8.89
CA GLY A 78 12.68 -0.38 -10.33
C GLY A 78 11.65 -1.07 -11.22
N TYR A 79 10.48 -1.43 -10.71
CA TYR A 79 9.43 -2.04 -11.52
C TYR A 79 8.76 -1.04 -12.46
N SER A 80 8.47 -1.49 -13.69
CA SER A 80 7.58 -0.78 -14.61
C SER A 80 6.14 -0.77 -14.08
N LEU A 81 5.29 0.09 -14.66
CA LEU A 81 3.87 0.20 -14.26
C LEU A 81 3.16 -1.17 -14.33
N GLY A 82 3.27 -1.88 -15.44
CA GLY A 82 2.61 -3.17 -15.63
C GLY A 82 3.08 -4.22 -14.59
N GLN A 83 4.39 -4.44 -14.52
CA GLN A 83 4.97 -5.38 -13.56
C GLN A 83 4.61 -5.04 -12.10
N GLY A 84 4.65 -3.76 -11.73
CA GLY A 84 4.29 -3.33 -10.38
C GLY A 84 2.83 -3.57 -10.05
N ILE A 85 1.92 -3.37 -11.01
CA ILE A 85 0.49 -3.68 -10.84
C ILE A 85 0.28 -5.18 -10.64
N ASP A 86 0.87 -6.03 -11.49
CA ASP A 86 0.71 -7.49 -11.41
C ASP A 86 1.21 -8.04 -10.06
N ILE A 87 2.36 -7.56 -9.59
CA ILE A 87 2.91 -7.95 -8.28
C ILE A 87 2.02 -7.44 -7.14
N ALA A 88 1.59 -6.19 -7.18
CA ALA A 88 0.71 -5.61 -6.15
C ALA A 88 -0.61 -6.39 -6.07
N GLU A 89 -1.18 -6.77 -7.21
CA GLU A 89 -2.39 -7.58 -7.26
C GLU A 89 -2.18 -8.98 -6.67
N ALA A 90 -1.09 -9.65 -7.02
CA ALA A 90 -0.73 -10.96 -6.45
C ALA A 90 -0.61 -10.88 -4.91
N ILE A 91 0.10 -9.88 -4.38
CA ILE A 91 0.28 -9.68 -2.95
C ILE A 91 -1.06 -9.42 -2.26
N VAL A 92 -1.88 -8.48 -2.76
CA VAL A 92 -3.18 -8.14 -2.16
C VAL A 92 -4.12 -9.35 -2.19
N ARG A 93 -4.17 -10.06 -3.32
CA ARG A 93 -5.00 -11.24 -3.46
C ARG A 93 -4.59 -12.33 -2.47
N LYS A 94 -3.29 -12.68 -2.39
CA LYS A 94 -2.81 -13.73 -1.49
C LYS A 94 -2.91 -13.35 -0.02
N SER A 95 -2.72 -12.08 0.31
CA SER A 95 -2.98 -11.57 1.66
C SER A 95 -4.42 -11.84 2.11
N LYS A 96 -5.41 -11.59 1.26
CA LYS A 96 -6.83 -11.84 1.56
C LYS A 96 -7.19 -13.32 1.56
N GLU A 97 -6.77 -14.07 0.54
CA GLU A 97 -7.09 -15.50 0.40
C GLU A 97 -6.54 -16.34 1.55
N LEU A 98 -5.34 -16.01 2.02
CA LEU A 98 -4.63 -16.78 3.03
C LEU A 98 -4.62 -16.12 4.42
N GLU A 99 -5.27 -14.96 4.57
CA GLU A 99 -5.27 -14.18 5.82
C GLU A 99 -3.86 -13.93 6.36
N LEU A 100 -2.92 -13.63 5.46
CA LEU A 100 -1.57 -13.23 5.80
C LEU A 100 -1.48 -11.69 5.76
N PRO A 101 -0.85 -11.04 6.76
CA PRO A 101 -0.61 -9.60 6.68
C PRO A 101 0.13 -9.24 5.40
N LEU A 102 -0.36 -8.26 4.67
CA LEU A 102 0.25 -7.78 3.43
C LEU A 102 1.70 -7.31 3.66
N SER A 103 1.93 -6.61 4.78
CA SER A 103 3.25 -6.20 5.25
C SER A 103 4.20 -7.37 5.48
N LEU A 104 3.68 -8.52 5.94
CA LEU A 104 4.47 -9.74 6.12
C LEU A 104 4.91 -10.33 4.78
N ILE A 105 4.01 -10.42 3.80
CA ILE A 105 4.36 -10.93 2.45
C ILE A 105 5.46 -10.06 1.84
N MET A 106 5.32 -8.73 1.94
CA MET A 106 6.35 -7.80 1.46
C MET A 106 7.68 -7.98 2.18
N ALA A 107 7.65 -8.18 3.51
CA ALA A 107 8.85 -8.38 4.32
C ALA A 107 9.59 -9.66 3.93
N VAL A 108 8.86 -10.75 3.66
CA VAL A 108 9.45 -12.00 3.17
C VAL A 108 10.07 -11.80 1.79
N ILE A 109 9.37 -11.20 0.84
CA ILE A 109 9.91 -10.92 -0.50
C ILE A 109 11.18 -10.04 -0.42
N ASP A 110 11.16 -9.01 0.42
CA ASP A 110 12.33 -8.13 0.61
C ASP A 110 13.49 -8.86 1.31
N GLN A 111 13.22 -9.81 2.18
CA GLN A 111 14.24 -10.61 2.85
C GLN A 111 14.86 -11.65 1.92
N GLU A 112 14.06 -12.26 1.05
CA GLU A 112 14.47 -13.35 0.17
C GLU A 112 15.19 -12.87 -1.09
N SER A 113 14.72 -11.78 -1.70
CA SER A 113 15.18 -11.37 -3.03
C SER A 113 15.41 -9.87 -3.18
N GLU A 114 15.14 -9.06 -2.15
CA GLU A 114 15.08 -7.59 -2.27
C GLU A 114 14.16 -7.12 -3.41
N PHE A 115 13.11 -7.89 -3.68
CA PHE A 115 12.20 -7.73 -4.81
C PHE A 115 12.81 -8.02 -6.18
N TYR A 116 13.88 -8.83 -6.29
CA TYR A 116 14.43 -9.21 -7.58
C TYR A 116 13.78 -10.52 -8.10
N PRO A 117 12.95 -10.48 -9.17
CA PRO A 117 12.14 -11.63 -9.57
C PRO A 117 12.97 -12.78 -10.14
N ASN A 118 14.15 -12.48 -10.69
CA ASN A 118 15.06 -13.47 -11.24
C ASN A 118 16.16 -13.90 -10.24
N ALA A 119 15.99 -13.59 -8.95
CA ALA A 119 16.93 -13.99 -7.92
C ALA A 119 17.11 -15.52 -7.89
N ARG A 120 18.37 -15.96 -7.78
CA ARG A 120 18.76 -17.36 -7.65
C ARG A 120 19.80 -17.49 -6.56
N SER A 121 19.53 -18.37 -5.59
CA SER A 121 20.52 -18.66 -4.55
C SER A 121 21.53 -19.72 -4.98
N ASN A 122 22.66 -19.79 -4.29
CA ASN A 122 23.65 -20.85 -4.50
C ASN A 122 23.11 -22.26 -4.23
N LYS A 123 22.03 -22.37 -3.46
CA LYS A 123 21.34 -23.63 -3.18
C LYS A 123 20.23 -23.97 -4.19
N GLY A 124 20.00 -23.11 -5.18
CA GLY A 124 19.02 -23.30 -6.25
C GLY A 124 17.62 -22.76 -6.00
N ALA A 125 17.40 -22.03 -4.89
CA ALA A 125 16.13 -21.33 -4.66
C ALA A 125 15.95 -20.20 -5.69
N GLN A 126 14.69 -19.95 -6.12
CA GLN A 126 14.41 -19.04 -7.21
C GLN A 126 13.23 -18.11 -6.93
N GLY A 127 13.27 -16.91 -7.52
CA GLY A 127 12.18 -15.96 -7.58
C GLY A 127 12.07 -15.07 -6.35
N LEU A 128 10.97 -14.31 -6.30
CA LEU A 128 10.72 -13.29 -5.26
C LEU A 128 10.75 -13.84 -3.83
N MET A 129 10.20 -15.03 -3.63
CA MET A 129 10.10 -15.70 -2.33
C MET A 129 11.08 -16.87 -2.19
N GLN A 130 12.10 -16.97 -3.07
CA GLN A 130 13.20 -17.91 -3.02
C GLN A 130 12.75 -19.36 -2.78
N ILE A 131 11.88 -19.87 -3.66
CA ILE A 131 11.33 -21.23 -3.52
C ILE A 131 12.32 -22.24 -4.06
N MET A 132 12.55 -23.32 -3.29
CA MET A 132 13.36 -24.45 -3.72
C MET A 132 12.63 -25.26 -4.80
N PRO A 133 13.34 -25.80 -5.83
CA PRO A 133 12.70 -26.57 -6.92
C PRO A 133 11.84 -27.75 -6.46
N PHE A 134 12.26 -28.48 -5.44
CA PHE A 134 11.48 -29.60 -4.93
C PHE A 134 10.17 -29.15 -4.24
N LYS A 135 10.21 -28.00 -3.53
CA LYS A 135 9.00 -27.39 -2.94
C LYS A 135 8.09 -26.82 -4.02
N TRP A 136 8.66 -26.25 -5.08
CA TRP A 136 7.88 -25.82 -6.24
C TRP A 136 7.06 -26.98 -6.82
N ASP A 137 7.71 -28.11 -7.13
CA ASP A 137 7.04 -29.26 -7.71
C ASP A 137 5.94 -29.82 -6.79
N GLU A 138 6.20 -29.90 -5.47
CA GLU A 138 5.21 -30.30 -4.47
C GLU A 138 3.97 -29.39 -4.51
N TYR A 139 4.18 -28.07 -4.53
CA TYR A 139 3.08 -27.12 -4.43
C TYR A 139 2.36 -26.86 -5.75
N VAL A 140 3.02 -27.01 -6.89
CA VAL A 140 2.36 -26.98 -8.20
C VAL A 140 1.32 -28.10 -8.28
N VAL A 141 1.66 -29.30 -7.85
CA VAL A 141 0.71 -30.42 -7.78
C VAL A 141 -0.40 -30.15 -6.74
N LYS A 142 -0.03 -29.74 -5.53
CA LYS A 142 -0.97 -29.47 -4.44
C LYS A 142 -2.00 -28.40 -4.80
N LEU A 143 -1.60 -27.37 -5.53
CA LEU A 143 -2.46 -26.25 -5.93
C LEU A 143 -3.13 -26.47 -7.30
N ASN A 144 -2.90 -27.64 -7.94
CA ASN A 144 -3.40 -27.95 -9.27
C ASN A 144 -3.06 -26.86 -10.30
N LEU A 145 -1.79 -26.40 -10.29
CA LEU A 145 -1.30 -25.40 -11.23
C LEU A 145 -0.74 -26.08 -12.48
N GLU A 146 -1.15 -25.60 -13.66
CA GLU A 146 -0.66 -26.11 -14.94
C GLU A 146 0.61 -25.38 -15.40
N VAL A 147 1.65 -25.41 -14.57
CA VAL A 147 2.93 -24.74 -14.81
C VAL A 147 4.11 -25.63 -14.48
N ASP A 148 5.24 -25.40 -15.15
CA ASP A 148 6.50 -26.09 -14.85
C ASP A 148 7.49 -25.17 -14.10
N ARG A 149 8.72 -25.66 -13.89
CA ARG A 149 9.77 -24.92 -13.19
C ARG A 149 10.21 -23.61 -13.88
N ARG A 150 9.87 -23.37 -15.15
CA ARG A 150 10.15 -22.10 -15.84
C ARG A 150 9.37 -20.96 -15.24
N ALA A 151 8.20 -21.26 -14.65
CA ALA A 151 7.36 -20.29 -13.96
C ALA A 151 7.86 -19.92 -12.54
N MET A 152 8.94 -20.50 -12.04
CA MET A 152 9.47 -20.18 -10.70
C MET A 152 9.93 -18.74 -10.57
N THR A 153 10.28 -18.06 -11.65
CA THR A 153 10.67 -16.64 -11.67
C THR A 153 9.53 -15.73 -12.13
N ASP A 154 8.37 -16.29 -12.50
CA ASP A 154 7.17 -15.49 -12.70
C ASP A 154 6.71 -14.93 -11.36
N PRO A 155 6.58 -13.58 -11.23
CA PRO A 155 6.27 -12.95 -9.95
C PRO A 155 4.97 -13.43 -9.33
N PHE A 156 3.92 -13.57 -10.15
CA PHE A 156 2.60 -13.96 -9.70
C PHE A 156 2.58 -15.41 -9.20
N MET A 157 3.17 -16.33 -9.95
CA MET A 157 3.24 -17.75 -9.59
C MET A 157 4.15 -17.96 -8.38
N ASN A 158 5.28 -17.28 -8.32
CA ASN A 158 6.20 -17.37 -7.19
C ASN A 158 5.56 -16.86 -5.88
N ILE A 159 4.88 -15.72 -5.89
CA ILE A 159 4.13 -15.22 -4.74
C ILE A 159 2.99 -16.18 -4.36
N THR A 160 2.28 -16.75 -5.35
CA THR A 160 1.20 -17.71 -5.10
C THR A 160 1.70 -18.93 -4.32
N VAL A 161 2.77 -19.54 -4.79
CA VAL A 161 3.35 -20.73 -4.18
C VAL A 161 4.01 -20.40 -2.84
N GLY A 162 4.80 -19.35 -2.76
CA GLY A 162 5.53 -18.96 -1.55
C GLY A 162 4.60 -18.58 -0.38
N CYS A 163 3.53 -17.84 -0.65
CA CYS A 163 2.52 -17.52 0.36
C CYS A 163 1.80 -18.79 0.87
N GLN A 164 1.51 -19.74 -0.02
CA GLN A 164 0.88 -21.00 0.39
C GLN A 164 1.81 -21.83 1.28
N ILE A 165 3.10 -21.93 0.92
CA ILE A 165 4.11 -22.57 1.76
C ILE A 165 4.11 -21.97 3.16
N LEU A 166 4.20 -20.63 3.24
CA LEU A 166 4.22 -19.93 4.52
C LEU A 166 2.95 -20.16 5.35
N LYS A 167 1.78 -20.14 4.71
CA LYS A 167 0.49 -20.40 5.39
C LYS A 167 0.42 -21.83 5.90
N ASP A 168 0.88 -22.79 5.13
CA ASP A 168 0.88 -24.21 5.53
C ASP A 168 1.81 -24.46 6.72
N LEU A 169 3.00 -23.86 6.72
CA LEU A 169 3.92 -23.88 7.86
C LEU A 169 3.30 -23.24 9.10
N TYR A 170 2.62 -22.10 8.93
CA TYR A 170 1.88 -21.49 10.01
C TYR A 170 0.77 -22.41 10.56
N ASN A 171 -0.01 -23.05 9.69
CA ASN A 171 -1.09 -23.93 10.10
C ASN A 171 -0.58 -25.22 10.76
N ARG A 172 0.55 -25.76 10.32
CA ARG A 172 1.20 -26.94 10.94
C ARG A 172 1.60 -26.70 12.39
N ASN A 173 2.01 -25.48 12.71
CA ASN A 173 2.36 -25.06 14.06
C ASN A 173 1.13 -24.66 14.91
N ASN A 174 -0.07 -25.20 14.66
CA ASN A 174 -1.33 -24.85 15.32
C ASN A 174 -1.37 -25.16 16.82
N HIS A 175 -0.49 -26.05 17.31
CA HIS A 175 -0.32 -26.35 18.71
C HIS A 175 0.28 -25.17 19.52
N ILE A 176 0.88 -24.18 18.83
CA ILE A 176 1.37 -22.94 19.44
C ILE A 176 0.22 -21.95 19.50
N GLY A 177 -0.26 -21.65 20.72
CA GLY A 177 -1.41 -20.75 20.93
C GLY A 177 -1.15 -19.29 20.62
N ASP A 178 0.07 -18.80 20.86
CA ASP A 178 0.45 -17.42 20.57
C ASP A 178 0.73 -17.22 19.08
N HIS A 179 -0.05 -16.35 18.43
CA HIS A 179 0.03 -16.09 17.00
C HIS A 179 1.40 -15.54 16.55
N LYS A 180 2.06 -14.72 17.38
CA LYS A 180 3.38 -14.16 17.03
C LYS A 180 4.45 -15.22 17.10
N VAL A 181 4.45 -16.03 18.15
CA VAL A 181 5.38 -17.17 18.32
C VAL A 181 5.15 -18.18 17.19
N ARG A 182 3.91 -18.49 16.89
CA ARG A 182 3.52 -19.39 15.80
C ARG A 182 4.02 -18.89 14.44
N MET A 183 3.88 -17.59 14.15
CA MET A 183 4.40 -17.01 12.91
C MET A 183 5.93 -17.00 12.88
N ALA A 184 6.59 -16.68 13.99
CA ALA A 184 8.05 -16.72 14.09
C ALA A 184 8.59 -18.15 13.82
N LYS A 185 7.91 -19.18 14.34
CA LYS A 185 8.24 -20.59 14.05
C LYS A 185 8.04 -20.90 12.57
N ALA A 186 6.90 -20.50 11.97
CA ALA A 186 6.64 -20.70 10.55
C ALA A 186 7.69 -20.04 9.65
N LEU A 187 8.12 -18.83 9.98
CA LEU A 187 9.20 -18.12 9.27
C LEU A 187 10.54 -18.84 9.42
N THR A 188 10.83 -19.35 10.60
CA THR A 188 12.04 -20.14 10.85
C THR A 188 12.04 -21.43 10.01
N ASP A 189 10.92 -22.13 9.96
CA ASP A 189 10.74 -23.35 9.15
C ASP A 189 10.81 -23.05 7.64
N TYR A 190 10.31 -21.87 7.23
CA TYR A 190 10.39 -21.40 5.85
C TYR A 190 11.85 -21.29 5.38
N ASN A 191 12.69 -20.66 6.20
CA ASN A 191 14.10 -20.42 5.85
C ASN A 191 14.99 -21.67 6.00
N ASN A 192 14.78 -22.45 7.04
CA ASN A 192 15.71 -23.55 7.41
C ASN A 192 15.24 -24.93 6.92
N GLY A 193 13.96 -25.07 6.55
CA GLY A 193 13.28 -26.35 6.45
C GLY A 193 12.70 -26.81 7.80
N GLU A 194 11.72 -27.68 7.73
CA GLU A 194 10.85 -28.04 8.85
C GLU A 194 11.53 -28.85 9.96
N GLU A 195 12.64 -29.51 9.64
CA GLU A 195 13.37 -30.43 10.55
C GLU A 195 14.79 -29.93 10.86
N ALA A 196 15.03 -28.64 10.69
CA ALA A 196 16.36 -28.10 10.97
C ALA A 196 16.73 -28.30 12.46
N PRO A 197 17.86 -28.96 12.76
CA PRO A 197 18.24 -29.31 14.13
C PRO A 197 18.59 -28.07 14.98
N ASP A 198 18.96 -26.97 14.35
CA ASP A 198 19.28 -25.69 15.00
C ASP A 198 18.60 -24.53 14.23
N PRO A 199 17.37 -24.16 14.62
CA PRO A 199 16.61 -23.16 13.91
C PRO A 199 17.24 -21.77 14.10
N ASN A 200 17.72 -21.20 13.01
CA ASN A 200 18.20 -19.82 12.98
C ASN A 200 17.05 -18.83 13.13
N LEU A 201 16.77 -18.40 14.36
CA LEU A 201 15.73 -17.42 14.68
C LEU A 201 16.00 -16.03 14.09
N ASN A 202 17.23 -15.73 13.65
CA ASN A 202 17.57 -14.43 13.08
C ASN A 202 16.74 -14.10 11.85
N TYR A 203 16.35 -15.10 11.04
CA TYR A 203 15.48 -14.88 9.89
C TYR A 203 14.14 -14.28 10.32
N ALA A 204 13.44 -14.88 11.26
CA ALA A 204 12.16 -14.39 11.76
C ALA A 204 12.30 -12.97 12.37
N VAL A 205 13.39 -12.68 13.06
CA VAL A 205 13.67 -11.34 13.62
C VAL A 205 13.83 -10.31 12.50
N GLN A 206 14.57 -10.63 11.43
CA GLN A 206 14.77 -9.74 10.30
C GLN A 206 13.46 -9.49 9.53
N VAL A 207 12.66 -10.53 9.26
CA VAL A 207 11.36 -10.40 8.61
C VAL A 207 10.41 -9.54 9.46
N ASN A 208 10.33 -9.77 10.77
CA ASN A 208 9.47 -8.97 11.65
C ASN A 208 9.89 -7.48 11.68
N ARG A 209 11.19 -7.17 11.66
CA ARG A 209 11.67 -5.79 11.54
C ARG A 209 11.21 -5.15 10.23
N LYS A 210 11.43 -5.83 9.11
CA LYS A 210 10.98 -5.36 7.78
C LYS A 210 9.46 -5.22 7.71
N GLN A 211 8.71 -6.14 8.31
CA GLN A 211 7.25 -6.06 8.40
C GLN A 211 6.81 -4.75 9.06
N GLY A 212 7.40 -4.38 10.20
CA GLY A 212 7.09 -3.11 10.87
C GLY A 212 7.43 -1.87 10.02
N GLU A 213 8.46 -1.94 9.17
CA GLU A 213 8.78 -0.87 8.21
C GLU A 213 7.72 -0.76 7.10
N TYR A 214 7.23 -1.89 6.58
CA TYR A 214 6.17 -1.90 5.58
C TYR A 214 4.81 -1.50 6.14
N GLU A 215 4.48 -1.86 7.38
CA GLU A 215 3.26 -1.38 8.05
C GLU A 215 3.19 0.14 8.09
N LYS A 216 4.31 0.80 8.42
CA LYS A 216 4.39 2.28 8.43
C LYS A 216 4.24 2.89 7.02
N LYS A 217 4.79 2.25 5.98
CA LYS A 217 4.69 2.74 4.59
C LYS A 217 3.28 2.55 4.00
N LEU A 218 2.51 1.62 4.54
CA LEU A 218 1.16 1.28 4.08
C LEU A 218 0.05 2.06 4.83
N GLN A 219 0.37 2.71 5.94
CA GLN A 219 -0.53 3.64 6.65
C GLN A 219 -0.67 4.96 5.91
#